data_b91d67590bd926113978f14cde352b05
#
_entry.id   b91d67590bd926113978f14cde352b05
#
_cell.length_a   1.000
_cell.length_b   1.000
_cell.length_c   1.000
_cell.angle_alpha   90.00
_cell.angle_beta   90.00
_cell.angle_gamma   90.00
#
_symmetry.space_group_name_H-M   'P 1'
#
loop_
_entity.id
_entity.type
_entity.pdbx_description
1 polymer ?
#
loop_
_entity_poly.entity_id
_entity_poly.type
_entity_poly.pdbx_seq_one_letter_code
_entity_poly.pdbx_strand_id
1 'polypeptide(L)'
;MAKIQNISEIHPTLGFTEFDIIEKYRKSFHESELVRLHSVFPFERMAKTMGLSEQRLGRRNIFSPSAKIALMVLKAYTGFSDRQLVEHLNGNIHYQMFCGIMINPSFPITNYKIVSAIRNEIASRLDVDSLQEVLASHWKPYLDSLHVCMTDATCYESHMRFPTDMKLLWESLEWLYRQICLHCRDLGIRRPRNKYADVAKSYLSYCKKRKRKASRTRMLKRRMIRLLEKLLIQRDEIHREHGTSLRYTQDYQKRLSIIRKVLVQEKELFEGRKVRDRIVSIDRHYVRPIVRGKETKSVEFGAKVNNIQIDGISFIEHLSFKAFNEGIRLKDCIRMQQKLMNVRVRCVAADSIYANNANRKFCTKYGISTSFVRKGRAARDESLRKVLRSELSKERATRLEGSFGTQKQHYSLSRIKARNRKTEILWIFFGIHTANAILMIDKIRNRADKAA
;
A
#
# COMPACT_ATOMS: atom_id res chain seq x y z
N MET A 1 -17.40 34.59 -16.90
CA MET A 1 -18.00 34.62 -15.54
C MET A 1 -18.94 33.45 -15.38
N ALA A 2 -18.83 32.68 -14.30
CA ALA A 2 -19.76 31.59 -14.01
C ALA A 2 -21.14 32.18 -13.76
N LYS A 3 -22.17 31.72 -14.49
CA LYS A 3 -23.56 32.06 -14.20
C LYS A 3 -24.03 31.16 -13.03
N ILE A 4 -24.10 31.73 -11.84
CA ILE A 4 -24.66 31.05 -10.65
C ILE A 4 -26.13 31.42 -10.60
N GLN A 5 -27.01 30.40 -10.63
CA GLN A 5 -28.44 30.56 -10.43
C GLN A 5 -28.82 30.09 -9.03
N ASN A 6 -29.75 30.77 -8.41
CA ASN A 6 -30.31 30.31 -7.14
C ASN A 6 -31.23 29.12 -7.40
N ILE A 7 -31.10 28.05 -6.62
CA ILE A 7 -31.90 26.81 -6.77
C ILE A 7 -33.39 27.12 -6.70
N SER A 8 -33.82 28.08 -5.88
CA SER A 8 -35.23 28.52 -5.77
C SER A 8 -35.77 29.22 -7.01
N GLU A 9 -34.88 29.65 -7.92
CA GLU A 9 -35.25 30.36 -9.17
C GLU A 9 -35.22 29.42 -10.39
N ILE A 10 -34.88 28.15 -10.20
CA ILE A 10 -34.86 27.15 -11.27
C ILE A 10 -36.28 26.58 -11.43
N HIS A 11 -37.01 27.11 -12.40
CA HIS A 11 -38.31 26.55 -12.79
C HIS A 11 -38.10 25.44 -13.82
N PRO A 12 -38.85 24.31 -13.73
CA PRO A 12 -38.83 23.28 -14.76
C PRO A 12 -39.31 23.88 -16.08
N THR A 13 -38.45 23.92 -17.08
CA THR A 13 -38.79 24.39 -18.44
C THR A 13 -39.29 23.19 -19.25
N LEU A 14 -40.41 23.36 -19.88
CA LEU A 14 -40.95 22.45 -20.92
C LEU A 14 -39.93 22.31 -22.06
N GLY A 15 -39.46 21.09 -22.35
CA GLY A 15 -38.51 20.80 -23.41
C GLY A 15 -37.11 20.35 -22.98
N PHE A 16 -36.81 20.28 -21.69
CA PHE A 16 -35.58 19.64 -21.19
C PHE A 16 -35.84 18.16 -20.88
N THR A 17 -35.19 17.29 -21.65
CA THR A 17 -35.14 15.85 -21.37
C THR A 17 -33.95 15.51 -20.48
N GLU A 18 -34.00 14.37 -19.79
CA GLU A 18 -32.82 13.83 -19.07
C GLU A 18 -31.59 13.70 -19.99
N PHE A 19 -31.84 13.47 -21.29
CA PHE A 19 -30.81 13.35 -22.30
C PHE A 19 -30.03 14.67 -22.51
N ASP A 20 -30.70 15.81 -22.54
CA ASP A 20 -30.07 17.12 -22.71
C ASP A 20 -29.20 17.49 -21.51
N ILE A 21 -29.60 17.09 -20.31
CA ILE A 21 -28.83 17.30 -19.09
C ILE A 21 -27.56 16.44 -19.11
N ILE A 22 -27.68 15.17 -19.51
CA ILE A 22 -26.55 14.24 -19.61
C ILE A 22 -25.53 14.75 -20.64
N GLU A 23 -25.97 15.25 -21.79
CA GLU A 23 -25.08 15.77 -22.83
C GLU A 23 -24.32 17.02 -22.36
N LYS A 24 -24.95 17.93 -21.64
CA LYS A 24 -24.27 19.08 -21.01
C LYS A 24 -23.22 18.65 -19.99
N TYR A 25 -23.54 17.65 -19.16
CA TYR A 25 -22.56 17.11 -18.22
C TYR A 25 -21.41 16.37 -18.90
N ARG A 26 -21.64 15.68 -20.03
CA ARG A 26 -20.58 15.08 -20.85
C ARG A 26 -19.61 16.15 -21.37
N LYS A 27 -20.12 17.24 -21.93
CA LYS A 27 -19.26 18.36 -22.36
C LYS A 27 -18.42 18.90 -21.22
N SER A 28 -19.04 19.19 -20.07
CA SER A 28 -18.34 19.64 -18.88
C SER A 28 -17.31 18.62 -18.38
N PHE A 29 -17.60 17.33 -18.45
CA PHE A 29 -16.64 16.28 -18.06
C PHE A 29 -15.46 16.23 -19.04
N HIS A 30 -15.67 16.38 -20.34
CA HIS A 30 -14.62 16.39 -21.36
C HIS A 30 -13.63 17.56 -21.19
N GLU A 31 -14.05 18.65 -20.57
CA GLU A 31 -13.19 19.79 -20.24
C GLU A 31 -12.48 19.64 -18.88
N SER A 32 -12.86 18.66 -18.07
CA SER A 32 -12.38 18.49 -16.70
C SER A 32 -11.00 17.82 -16.63
N GLU A 33 -10.31 18.00 -15.51
CA GLU A 33 -9.07 17.28 -15.20
C GLU A 33 -9.30 15.77 -15.07
N LEU A 34 -10.50 15.35 -14.65
CA LEU A 34 -10.85 13.95 -14.48
C LEU A 34 -10.85 13.16 -15.80
N VAL A 35 -11.28 13.76 -16.90
CA VAL A 35 -11.20 13.09 -18.21
C VAL A 35 -9.75 12.89 -18.64
N ARG A 36 -8.89 13.87 -18.36
CA ARG A 36 -7.44 13.77 -18.62
C ARG A 36 -6.83 12.63 -17.80
N LEU A 37 -7.17 12.55 -16.52
CA LEU A 37 -6.75 11.44 -15.66
C LEU A 37 -7.28 10.09 -16.18
N HIS A 38 -8.54 10.05 -16.64
CA HIS A 38 -9.13 8.83 -17.20
C HIS A 38 -8.41 8.37 -18.46
N SER A 39 -8.08 9.28 -19.38
CA SER A 39 -7.45 8.96 -20.68
C SER A 39 -6.03 8.41 -20.55
N VAL A 40 -5.34 8.70 -19.44
CA VAL A 40 -3.97 8.24 -19.16
C VAL A 40 -3.91 6.79 -18.72
N PHE A 41 -5.02 6.20 -18.26
CA PHE A 41 -5.07 4.81 -17.82
C PHE A 41 -5.69 3.89 -18.87
N PRO A 42 -5.02 2.78 -19.24
CA PRO A 42 -5.58 1.76 -20.13
C PRO A 42 -6.48 0.77 -19.34
N PHE A 43 -7.60 1.27 -18.78
CA PHE A 43 -8.48 0.52 -17.86
C PHE A 43 -8.92 -0.85 -18.40
N GLU A 44 -9.30 -0.94 -19.67
CA GLU A 44 -9.75 -2.21 -20.27
C GLU A 44 -8.61 -3.22 -20.36
N ARG A 45 -7.41 -2.77 -20.78
CA ARG A 45 -6.23 -3.64 -20.83
C ARG A 45 -5.82 -4.11 -19.44
N MET A 46 -5.89 -3.23 -18.44
CA MET A 46 -5.64 -3.59 -17.04
C MET A 46 -6.66 -4.60 -16.54
N ALA A 47 -7.94 -4.41 -16.80
CA ALA A 47 -9.01 -5.33 -16.42
C ALA A 47 -8.81 -6.72 -17.07
N LYS A 48 -8.47 -6.76 -18.34
CA LYS A 48 -8.16 -8.00 -19.07
C LYS A 48 -6.95 -8.73 -18.48
N THR A 49 -5.88 -8.01 -18.20
CA THR A 49 -4.65 -8.57 -17.58
C THR A 49 -4.93 -9.16 -16.21
N MET A 50 -5.82 -8.55 -15.43
CA MET A 50 -6.26 -9.07 -14.12
C MET A 50 -7.26 -10.22 -14.23
N GLY A 51 -7.70 -10.61 -15.42
CA GLY A 51 -8.75 -11.61 -15.60
C GLY A 51 -10.09 -11.19 -14.98
N LEU A 52 -10.36 -9.89 -14.90
CA LEU A 52 -11.66 -9.39 -14.47
C LEU A 52 -12.65 -9.54 -15.63
N SER A 53 -13.76 -10.21 -15.38
CA SER A 53 -14.83 -10.44 -16.37
C SER A 53 -16.16 -9.93 -15.84
N GLU A 54 -17.07 -9.61 -16.75
CA GLU A 54 -18.46 -9.34 -16.40
C GLU A 54 -19.15 -10.62 -15.94
N GLN A 55 -20.04 -10.48 -14.99
CA GLN A 55 -20.86 -11.59 -14.51
C GLN A 55 -21.88 -11.93 -15.58
N ARG A 56 -21.81 -13.16 -16.14
CA ARG A 56 -22.68 -13.61 -17.24
C ARG A 56 -24.10 -13.99 -16.77
N LEU A 57 -24.24 -14.40 -15.51
CA LEU A 57 -25.50 -14.88 -14.93
C LEU A 57 -25.82 -14.09 -13.66
N GLY A 58 -27.09 -13.78 -13.46
CA GLY A 58 -27.61 -13.08 -12.28
C GLY A 58 -27.68 -11.56 -12.45
N ARG A 59 -27.83 -10.83 -11.31
CA ARG A 59 -27.91 -9.36 -11.29
C ARG A 59 -26.60 -8.74 -11.78
N ARG A 60 -26.64 -7.87 -12.77
CA ARG A 60 -25.46 -7.13 -13.27
C ARG A 60 -24.79 -6.37 -12.14
N ASN A 61 -23.46 -6.44 -12.10
CA ASN A 61 -22.66 -5.62 -11.19
C ASN A 61 -22.83 -4.13 -11.54
N ILE A 62 -22.92 -3.28 -10.55
CA ILE A 62 -22.96 -1.82 -10.73
C ILE A 62 -21.70 -1.32 -11.46
N PHE A 63 -20.56 -1.92 -11.14
CA PHE A 63 -19.26 -1.55 -11.73
C PHE A 63 -18.79 -2.63 -12.71
N SER A 64 -18.55 -2.24 -13.96
CA SER A 64 -17.85 -3.08 -14.94
C SER A 64 -16.40 -3.38 -14.47
N PRO A 65 -15.71 -4.33 -15.10
CA PRO A 65 -14.29 -4.61 -14.79
C PRO A 65 -13.39 -3.36 -14.82
N SER A 66 -13.49 -2.54 -15.85
CA SER A 66 -12.76 -1.27 -15.99
C SER A 66 -13.19 -0.24 -14.95
N ALA A 67 -14.50 -0.13 -14.68
CA ALA A 67 -15.05 0.77 -13.68
C ALA A 67 -14.55 0.47 -12.25
N LYS A 68 -14.35 -0.81 -11.92
CA LYS A 68 -13.74 -1.21 -10.63
C LYS A 68 -12.32 -0.67 -10.49
N ILE A 69 -11.53 -0.71 -11.54
CA ILE A 69 -10.16 -0.16 -11.55
C ILE A 69 -10.21 1.37 -11.47
N ALA A 70 -11.07 2.01 -12.27
CA ALA A 70 -11.27 3.45 -12.24
C ALA A 70 -11.67 3.94 -10.82
N LEU A 71 -12.54 3.21 -10.13
CA LEU A 71 -12.89 3.49 -8.73
C LEU A 71 -11.66 3.46 -7.80
N MET A 72 -10.70 2.56 -8.00
CA MET A 72 -9.48 2.52 -7.18
C MET A 72 -8.55 3.68 -7.52
N VAL A 73 -8.45 4.10 -8.78
CA VAL A 73 -7.72 5.31 -9.19
C VAL A 73 -8.37 6.55 -8.57
N LEU A 74 -9.70 6.69 -8.69
CA LEU A 74 -10.45 7.80 -8.11
C LEU A 74 -10.25 7.87 -6.58
N LYS A 75 -10.25 6.71 -5.92
CA LYS A 75 -9.98 6.63 -4.49
C LYS A 75 -8.56 7.09 -4.11
N ALA A 76 -7.56 6.72 -4.89
CA ALA A 76 -6.18 7.17 -4.67
C ALA A 76 -6.03 8.67 -4.94
N TYR A 77 -6.69 9.18 -5.99
CA TYR A 77 -6.70 10.59 -6.38
C TYR A 77 -7.36 11.48 -5.33
N THR A 78 -8.54 11.10 -4.83
CA THR A 78 -9.30 11.91 -3.86
C THR A 78 -8.83 11.77 -2.41
N GLY A 79 -8.20 10.65 -2.06
CA GLY A 79 -7.85 10.32 -0.68
C GLY A 79 -9.04 10.07 0.25
N PHE A 80 -10.27 10.05 -0.26
CA PHE A 80 -11.50 9.88 0.52
C PHE A 80 -11.55 8.54 1.25
N SER A 81 -12.25 8.49 2.38
CA SER A 81 -12.67 7.23 3.01
C SER A 81 -13.66 6.49 2.10
N ASP A 82 -13.90 5.21 2.34
CA ASP A 82 -14.86 4.42 1.54
C ASP A 82 -16.26 5.02 1.61
N ARG A 83 -16.66 5.55 2.77
CA ARG A 83 -17.96 6.22 2.98
C ARG A 83 -18.04 7.52 2.19
N GLN A 84 -17.05 8.41 2.34
CA GLN A 84 -17.00 9.66 1.60
C GLN A 84 -17.00 9.44 0.09
N LEU A 85 -16.24 8.43 -0.40
CA LEU A 85 -16.20 8.12 -1.83
C LEU A 85 -17.58 7.75 -2.38
N VAL A 86 -18.37 6.96 -1.64
CA VAL A 86 -19.75 6.62 -2.03
C VAL A 86 -20.66 7.82 -1.95
N GLU A 87 -20.56 8.65 -0.91
CA GLU A 87 -21.33 9.90 -0.79
C GLU A 87 -21.08 10.83 -1.97
N HIS A 88 -19.80 11.03 -2.32
CA HIS A 88 -19.43 11.85 -3.47
C HIS A 88 -19.81 11.21 -4.81
N LEU A 89 -19.75 9.88 -4.96
CA LEU A 89 -20.23 9.21 -6.16
C LEU A 89 -21.73 9.45 -6.36
N ASN A 90 -22.54 9.40 -5.30
CA ASN A 90 -23.98 9.64 -5.39
C ASN A 90 -24.32 11.07 -5.83
N GLY A 91 -23.49 12.06 -5.45
CA GLY A 91 -23.77 13.47 -5.71
C GLY A 91 -22.95 14.11 -6.83
N ASN A 92 -21.89 13.48 -7.33
CA ASN A 92 -20.99 14.05 -8.32
C ASN A 92 -21.02 13.27 -9.63
N ILE A 93 -21.63 13.88 -10.64
CA ILE A 93 -21.79 13.29 -11.97
C ILE A 93 -20.45 13.03 -12.68
N HIS A 94 -19.42 13.89 -12.48
CA HIS A 94 -18.10 13.67 -13.05
C HIS A 94 -17.39 12.44 -12.45
N TYR A 95 -17.60 12.14 -11.16
CA TYR A 95 -17.08 10.91 -10.55
C TYR A 95 -17.79 9.68 -11.09
N GLN A 96 -19.10 9.78 -11.34
CA GLN A 96 -19.86 8.71 -11.99
C GLN A 96 -19.36 8.46 -13.41
N MET A 97 -19.18 9.53 -14.21
CA MET A 97 -18.64 9.44 -15.57
C MET A 97 -17.21 8.88 -15.59
N PHE A 98 -16.35 9.28 -14.65
CA PHE A 98 -15.01 8.71 -14.48
C PHE A 98 -15.03 7.20 -14.24
N CYS A 99 -16.01 6.72 -13.48
CA CYS A 99 -16.20 5.29 -13.23
C CYS A 99 -17.08 4.59 -14.28
N GLY A 100 -17.52 5.27 -15.32
CA GLY A 100 -18.38 4.70 -16.36
C GLY A 100 -19.72 4.19 -15.82
N ILE A 101 -20.28 4.83 -14.80
CA ILE A 101 -21.57 4.47 -14.18
C ILE A 101 -22.52 5.67 -14.18
N MET A 102 -23.81 5.39 -14.06
CA MET A 102 -24.84 6.39 -13.79
C MET A 102 -25.66 5.92 -12.61
N ILE A 103 -25.79 6.75 -11.60
CA ILE A 103 -26.55 6.45 -10.37
C ILE A 103 -27.86 7.22 -10.42
N ASN A 104 -28.98 6.51 -10.33
CA ASN A 104 -30.29 7.15 -10.21
C ASN A 104 -30.39 7.82 -8.82
N PRO A 105 -30.65 9.13 -8.73
CA PRO A 105 -30.74 9.86 -7.47
C PRO A 105 -31.80 9.30 -6.51
N SER A 106 -32.89 8.71 -7.03
CA SER A 106 -33.92 8.05 -6.22
C SER A 106 -33.47 6.72 -5.61
N PHE A 107 -32.38 6.12 -6.14
CA PHE A 107 -31.82 4.84 -5.68
C PHE A 107 -30.31 4.93 -5.46
N PRO A 108 -29.83 5.76 -4.54
CA PRO A 108 -28.40 5.96 -4.31
C PRO A 108 -27.74 4.70 -3.75
N ILE A 109 -26.43 4.61 -3.92
CA ILE A 109 -25.63 3.57 -3.27
C ILE A 109 -25.56 3.86 -1.76
N THR A 110 -26.18 3.02 -0.95
CA THR A 110 -26.19 3.15 0.53
C THR A 110 -25.10 2.31 1.19
N ASN A 111 -24.69 1.20 0.56
CA ASN A 111 -23.72 0.27 1.10
C ASN A 111 -22.29 0.66 0.71
N TYR A 112 -21.62 1.44 1.56
CA TYR A 112 -20.21 1.82 1.35
C TYR A 112 -19.21 0.63 1.38
N LYS A 113 -19.63 -0.55 1.88
CA LYS A 113 -18.78 -1.76 1.86
C LYS A 113 -18.48 -2.26 0.44
N ILE A 114 -19.23 -1.80 -0.57
CA ILE A 114 -18.98 -2.11 -1.98
C ILE A 114 -17.56 -1.72 -2.40
N VAL A 115 -17.03 -0.58 -1.94
CA VAL A 115 -15.67 -0.12 -2.23
C VAL A 115 -14.64 -1.09 -1.65
N SER A 116 -14.88 -1.58 -0.42
CA SER A 116 -14.00 -2.57 0.22
C SER A 116 -14.07 -3.94 -0.46
N ALA A 117 -15.25 -4.35 -0.93
CA ALA A 117 -15.43 -5.59 -1.68
C ALA A 117 -14.67 -5.55 -3.00
N ILE A 118 -14.83 -4.48 -3.79
CA ILE A 118 -14.10 -4.25 -5.04
C ILE A 118 -12.58 -4.24 -4.79
N ARG A 119 -12.13 -3.55 -3.74
CA ARG A 119 -10.71 -3.53 -3.35
C ARG A 119 -10.17 -4.92 -3.06
N ASN A 120 -10.90 -5.76 -2.35
CA ASN A 120 -10.49 -7.13 -2.05
C ASN A 120 -10.47 -8.01 -3.31
N GLU A 121 -11.46 -7.88 -4.19
CA GLU A 121 -11.52 -8.58 -5.47
C GLU A 121 -10.29 -8.26 -6.32
N ILE A 122 -10.02 -6.97 -6.55
CA ILE A 122 -8.86 -6.51 -7.33
C ILE A 122 -7.55 -6.97 -6.65
N ALA A 123 -7.43 -6.81 -5.34
CA ALA A 123 -6.22 -7.21 -4.59
C ALA A 123 -5.94 -8.71 -4.65
N SER A 124 -6.98 -9.54 -4.81
CA SER A 124 -6.81 -11.00 -4.94
C SER A 124 -6.21 -11.42 -6.28
N ARG A 125 -6.39 -10.59 -7.33
CA ARG A 125 -5.97 -10.82 -8.72
C ARG A 125 -4.79 -9.93 -9.15
N LEU A 126 -4.31 -9.07 -8.25
CA LEU A 126 -3.24 -8.12 -8.55
C LEU A 126 -1.92 -8.84 -8.80
N ASP A 127 -1.41 -8.75 -9.99
CA ASP A 127 -0.02 -8.96 -10.35
C ASP A 127 0.62 -7.61 -10.69
N VAL A 128 1.52 -7.16 -9.81
CA VAL A 128 2.15 -5.84 -9.91
C VAL A 128 2.98 -5.73 -11.18
N ASP A 129 3.75 -6.76 -11.52
CA ASP A 129 4.68 -6.74 -12.64
C ASP A 129 3.91 -6.67 -13.97
N SER A 130 2.92 -7.55 -14.17
CA SER A 130 2.11 -7.57 -15.39
C SER A 130 1.34 -6.26 -15.61
N LEU A 131 0.81 -5.66 -14.54
CA LEU A 131 0.12 -4.37 -14.67
C LEU A 131 1.06 -3.21 -14.95
N GLN A 132 2.27 -3.24 -14.39
CA GLN A 132 3.29 -2.24 -14.70
C GLN A 132 3.77 -2.35 -16.16
N GLU A 133 3.83 -3.54 -16.73
CA GLU A 133 4.10 -3.74 -18.16
C GLU A 133 3.01 -3.10 -19.04
N VAL A 134 1.73 -3.26 -18.67
CA VAL A 134 0.61 -2.62 -19.37
C VAL A 134 0.72 -1.09 -19.29
N LEU A 135 0.98 -0.55 -18.11
CA LEU A 135 1.14 0.91 -17.92
C LEU A 135 2.38 1.44 -18.65
N ALA A 136 3.51 0.76 -18.53
CA ALA A 136 4.76 1.14 -19.19
C ALA A 136 4.60 1.15 -20.72
N SER A 137 3.97 0.13 -21.30
CA SER A 137 3.73 0.09 -22.74
C SER A 137 2.80 1.21 -23.24
N HIS A 138 1.84 1.61 -22.39
CA HIS A 138 0.92 2.72 -22.71
C HIS A 138 1.59 4.09 -22.60
N TRP A 139 2.45 4.29 -21.59
CA TRP A 139 3.10 5.57 -21.30
C TRP A 139 4.40 5.80 -22.05
N LYS A 140 5.10 4.73 -22.45
CA LYS A 140 6.38 4.78 -23.15
C LYS A 140 6.46 5.78 -24.32
N PRO A 141 5.44 5.93 -25.19
CA PRO A 141 5.49 6.89 -26.30
C PRO A 141 5.68 8.35 -25.85
N TYR A 142 5.36 8.66 -24.60
CA TYR A 142 5.41 10.02 -24.04
C TYR A 142 6.61 10.27 -23.13
N LEU A 143 7.53 9.31 -23.00
CA LEU A 143 8.73 9.41 -22.18
C LEU A 143 9.96 9.67 -23.04
N ASP A 144 10.85 10.55 -22.57
CA ASP A 144 12.02 10.97 -23.35
C ASP A 144 13.32 10.27 -22.88
N SER A 145 13.62 10.27 -21.59
CA SER A 145 14.89 9.79 -21.04
C SER A 145 14.91 8.30 -20.68
N LEU A 146 14.57 7.42 -21.64
CA LEU A 146 14.40 5.98 -21.42
C LEU A 146 15.67 5.23 -21.01
N HIS A 147 16.86 5.78 -21.24
CA HIS A 147 18.15 5.16 -20.98
C HIS A 147 18.76 5.56 -19.62
N VAL A 148 18.09 6.40 -18.86
CA VAL A 148 18.48 6.82 -17.50
C VAL A 148 17.64 6.07 -16.47
N CYS A 149 18.30 5.34 -15.56
CA CYS A 149 17.66 4.64 -14.45
C CYS A 149 17.95 5.35 -13.15
N MET A 150 16.93 5.87 -12.50
CA MET A 150 17.04 6.34 -11.12
C MET A 150 16.46 5.29 -10.19
N THR A 151 17.11 5.02 -9.06
CA THR A 151 16.59 4.06 -8.08
C THR A 151 16.83 4.49 -6.66
N ASP A 152 15.85 4.28 -5.82
CA ASP A 152 15.91 4.48 -4.38
C ASP A 152 14.78 3.71 -3.68
N ALA A 153 14.93 3.49 -2.37
CA ALA A 153 13.92 2.80 -1.57
C ALA A 153 13.28 3.71 -0.52
N THR A 154 11.98 3.58 -0.39
CA THR A 154 11.23 4.25 0.67
C THR A 154 10.39 3.24 1.48
N CYS A 155 9.88 3.67 2.63
CA CYS A 155 8.90 2.90 3.39
C CYS A 155 7.54 3.62 3.35
N TYR A 156 6.50 2.87 2.97
CA TYR A 156 5.10 3.28 3.11
C TYR A 156 4.53 2.61 4.36
N GLU A 157 4.19 3.43 5.35
CA GLU A 157 3.82 2.90 6.65
C GLU A 157 2.41 2.30 6.68
N SER A 158 2.28 1.14 7.30
CA SER A 158 0.97 0.58 7.63
C SER A 158 0.32 1.40 8.75
N HIS A 159 -0.98 1.69 8.63
CA HIS A 159 -1.72 2.36 9.70
C HIS A 159 -1.91 1.43 10.89
N MET A 160 -0.95 1.41 11.79
CA MET A 160 -0.97 0.65 13.03
C MET A 160 -0.47 1.50 14.21
N ARG A 161 -0.92 1.18 15.40
CA ARG A 161 -0.36 1.80 16.61
C ARG A 161 1.07 1.30 16.80
N PHE A 162 1.94 2.14 17.35
CA PHE A 162 3.31 1.75 17.62
C PHE A 162 3.33 0.43 18.44
N PRO A 163 3.98 -0.62 17.94
CA PRO A 163 3.97 -1.91 18.58
C PRO A 163 4.90 -1.93 19.79
N THR A 164 4.41 -2.52 20.88
CA THR A 164 5.21 -2.84 22.07
C THR A 164 4.94 -4.27 22.46
N ASP A 165 5.90 -4.93 23.12
CA ASP A 165 5.75 -6.31 23.60
C ASP A 165 4.53 -6.46 24.50
N MET A 166 4.33 -5.51 25.41
CA MET A 166 3.20 -5.50 26.33
C MET A 166 1.85 -5.48 25.59
N LYS A 167 1.78 -4.70 24.50
CA LYS A 167 0.56 -4.62 23.70
C LYS A 167 0.35 -5.89 22.87
N LEU A 168 1.40 -6.42 22.27
CA LEU A 168 1.35 -7.67 21.50
C LEU A 168 0.89 -8.85 22.36
N LEU A 169 1.45 -8.98 23.58
CA LEU A 169 1.03 -9.96 24.56
C LEU A 169 -0.44 -9.75 24.95
N TRP A 170 -0.85 -8.51 25.22
CA TRP A 170 -2.22 -8.21 25.60
C TRP A 170 -3.23 -8.56 24.49
N GLU A 171 -3.00 -8.16 23.27
CA GLU A 171 -3.86 -8.49 22.13
C GLU A 171 -3.97 -10.01 21.93
N SER A 172 -2.87 -10.73 22.13
CA SER A 172 -2.85 -12.20 22.06
C SER A 172 -3.69 -12.84 23.17
N LEU A 173 -3.53 -12.35 24.41
CA LEU A 173 -4.30 -12.81 25.58
C LEU A 173 -5.81 -12.53 25.42
N GLU A 174 -6.16 -11.32 25.03
CA GLU A 174 -7.54 -10.89 24.87
C GLU A 174 -8.26 -11.71 23.79
N TRP A 175 -7.61 -11.90 22.64
CA TRP A 175 -8.17 -12.70 21.56
C TRP A 175 -8.37 -14.15 22.01
N LEU A 176 -7.34 -14.78 22.57
CA LEU A 176 -7.39 -16.18 22.95
C LEU A 176 -8.43 -16.44 24.06
N TYR A 177 -8.48 -15.56 25.07
CA TYR A 177 -9.47 -15.65 26.14
C TYR A 177 -10.90 -15.55 25.60
N ARG A 178 -11.15 -14.60 24.69
CA ARG A 178 -12.47 -14.46 24.02
C ARG A 178 -12.84 -15.74 23.26
N GLN A 179 -11.90 -16.36 22.57
CA GLN A 179 -12.16 -17.61 21.83
C GLN A 179 -12.49 -18.75 22.80
N ILE A 180 -11.77 -18.89 23.91
CA ILE A 180 -12.09 -19.88 24.94
C ILE A 180 -13.51 -19.66 25.50
N CYS A 181 -13.86 -18.40 25.80
CA CYS A 181 -15.21 -18.07 26.28
C CYS A 181 -16.32 -18.42 25.28
N LEU A 182 -16.07 -18.18 23.98
CA LEU A 182 -17.01 -18.53 22.91
C LEU A 182 -17.17 -20.06 22.79
N HIS A 183 -16.04 -20.79 22.75
CA HIS A 183 -16.07 -22.26 22.65
C HIS A 183 -16.79 -22.89 23.85
N CYS A 184 -16.51 -22.44 25.08
CA CYS A 184 -17.19 -22.95 26.26
C CYS A 184 -18.69 -22.67 26.24
N ARG A 185 -19.11 -21.50 25.74
CA ARG A 185 -20.53 -21.17 25.59
C ARG A 185 -21.20 -22.06 24.54
N ASP A 186 -20.56 -22.24 23.39
CA ASP A 186 -21.11 -23.00 22.27
C ASP A 186 -21.18 -24.51 22.57
N LEU A 187 -20.32 -25.01 23.46
CA LEU A 187 -20.30 -26.38 23.97
C LEU A 187 -21.15 -26.58 25.25
N GLY A 188 -21.67 -25.53 25.86
CA GLY A 188 -22.40 -25.61 27.13
C GLY A 188 -21.51 -26.01 28.34
N ILE A 189 -20.20 -25.89 28.25
CA ILE A 189 -19.27 -26.29 29.31
C ILE A 189 -18.82 -25.13 30.19
N ARG A 190 -18.41 -25.45 31.44
CA ARG A 190 -17.87 -24.46 32.35
C ARG A 190 -16.53 -23.92 31.88
N ARG A 191 -16.36 -22.58 31.95
CA ARG A 191 -15.07 -21.94 31.64
C ARG A 191 -13.97 -22.36 32.61
N PRO A 192 -12.77 -22.73 32.12
CA PRO A 192 -11.63 -23.06 32.94
C PRO A 192 -11.16 -21.87 33.80
N ARG A 193 -10.77 -22.14 35.04
CA ARG A 193 -10.29 -21.10 35.96
C ARG A 193 -8.91 -20.57 35.51
N ASN A 194 -8.80 -19.24 35.41
CA ASN A 194 -7.56 -18.54 35.09
C ASN A 194 -7.52 -17.15 35.72
N LYS A 195 -6.36 -16.50 35.67
CA LYS A 195 -6.15 -15.15 36.23
C LYS A 195 -6.31 -14.03 35.21
N TYR A 196 -7.15 -14.21 34.17
CA TYR A 196 -7.31 -13.22 33.12
C TYR A 196 -7.81 -11.86 33.64
N ALA A 197 -8.82 -11.84 34.51
CA ALA A 197 -9.38 -10.61 35.08
C ALA A 197 -8.33 -9.80 35.88
N ASP A 198 -7.52 -10.45 36.68
CA ASP A 198 -6.46 -9.80 37.47
C ASP A 198 -5.35 -9.21 36.60
N VAL A 199 -4.96 -9.96 35.54
CA VAL A 199 -3.96 -9.48 34.58
C VAL A 199 -4.51 -8.33 33.74
N ALA A 200 -5.79 -8.40 33.35
CA ALA A 200 -6.48 -7.33 32.63
C ALA A 200 -6.49 -6.03 33.43
N LYS A 201 -6.92 -6.10 34.71
CA LYS A 201 -6.90 -4.95 35.63
C LYS A 201 -5.49 -4.36 35.80
N SER A 202 -4.48 -5.23 35.92
CA SER A 202 -3.09 -4.81 36.04
C SER A 202 -2.57 -4.16 34.77
N TYR A 203 -2.93 -4.68 33.58
CA TYR A 203 -2.55 -4.10 32.29
C TYR A 203 -3.22 -2.76 32.05
N LEU A 204 -4.51 -2.61 32.35
CA LEU A 204 -5.23 -1.34 32.25
C LEU A 204 -4.60 -0.27 33.18
N SER A 205 -4.26 -0.64 34.42
CA SER A 205 -3.53 0.25 35.34
C SER A 205 -2.14 0.63 34.78
N TYR A 206 -1.42 -0.31 34.18
CA TYR A 206 -0.15 -0.03 33.52
C TYR A 206 -0.28 0.96 32.35
N CYS A 207 -1.32 0.83 31.52
CA CYS A 207 -1.57 1.72 30.40
C CYS A 207 -1.84 3.17 30.82
N LYS A 208 -2.52 3.38 31.95
CA LYS A 208 -2.84 4.71 32.50
C LYS A 208 -1.61 5.44 33.06
N LYS A 209 -0.52 4.74 33.37
CA LYS A 209 0.67 5.37 33.98
C LYS A 209 1.55 6.07 32.96
N ARG A 210 1.85 7.35 33.19
CA ARG A 210 2.79 8.14 32.39
C ARG A 210 4.23 7.64 32.57
N LYS A 211 4.68 7.46 33.83
CA LYS A 211 6.00 6.90 34.14
C LYS A 211 5.87 5.42 34.54
N ARG A 212 6.62 4.57 33.88
CA ARG A 212 6.57 3.10 34.05
C ARG A 212 7.89 2.58 34.61
N LYS A 213 7.89 2.08 35.85
CA LYS A 213 9.08 1.47 36.46
C LYS A 213 9.43 0.16 35.76
N ALA A 214 10.69 -0.04 35.38
CA ALA A 214 11.17 -1.21 34.63
C ALA A 214 10.87 -2.54 35.37
N SER A 215 11.06 -2.58 36.70
CA SER A 215 10.76 -3.76 37.52
C SER A 215 9.28 -4.17 37.45
N ARG A 216 8.36 -3.20 37.56
CA ARG A 216 6.91 -3.47 37.46
C ARG A 216 6.52 -3.91 36.05
N THR A 217 7.12 -3.32 35.03
CA THR A 217 6.90 -3.72 33.62
C THR A 217 7.35 -5.16 33.42
N ARG A 218 8.55 -5.53 33.90
CA ARG A 218 9.09 -6.89 33.82
C ARG A 218 8.21 -7.90 34.56
N MET A 219 7.74 -7.56 35.78
CA MET A 219 6.83 -8.42 36.56
C MET A 219 5.50 -8.65 35.83
N LEU A 220 4.88 -7.59 35.27
CA LEU A 220 3.64 -7.71 34.52
C LEU A 220 3.86 -8.53 33.23
N LYS A 221 4.95 -8.31 32.50
CA LYS A 221 5.31 -9.07 31.29
C LYS A 221 5.41 -10.57 31.62
N ARG A 222 6.09 -10.94 32.71
CA ARG A 222 6.17 -12.34 33.18
C ARG A 222 4.79 -12.93 33.44
N ARG A 223 3.90 -12.19 34.15
CA ARG A 223 2.52 -12.65 34.41
C ARG A 223 1.72 -12.87 33.11
N MET A 224 1.88 -11.98 32.14
CA MET A 224 1.20 -12.08 30.83
C MET A 224 1.70 -13.28 30.03
N ILE A 225 3.00 -13.54 29.99
CA ILE A 225 3.59 -14.71 29.30
C ILE A 225 3.05 -16.01 29.93
N ARG A 226 3.07 -16.13 31.25
CA ARG A 226 2.54 -17.31 31.96
C ARG A 226 1.05 -17.51 31.74
N LEU A 227 0.27 -16.42 31.70
CA LEU A 227 -1.16 -16.50 31.42
C LEU A 227 -1.42 -16.92 29.96
N LEU A 228 -0.66 -16.40 28.99
CA LEU A 228 -0.80 -16.77 27.58
C LEU A 228 -0.51 -18.25 27.36
N GLU A 229 0.53 -18.77 28.01
CA GLU A 229 0.85 -20.20 28.00
C GLU A 229 -0.29 -21.05 28.60
N LYS A 230 -0.81 -20.65 29.77
CA LYS A 230 -1.95 -21.33 30.41
C LYS A 230 -3.20 -21.32 29.51
N LEU A 231 -3.52 -20.21 28.89
CA LEU A 231 -4.68 -20.10 28.00
C LEU A 231 -4.52 -20.99 26.75
N LEU A 232 -3.30 -21.13 26.21
CA LEU A 232 -3.04 -22.04 25.08
C LEU A 232 -3.25 -23.50 25.50
N ILE A 233 -2.79 -23.89 26.70
CA ILE A 233 -3.02 -25.23 27.25
C ILE A 233 -4.54 -25.48 27.42
N GLN A 234 -5.25 -24.57 28.07
CA GLN A 234 -6.71 -24.69 28.27
C GLN A 234 -7.47 -24.80 26.96
N ARG A 235 -7.08 -24.03 25.94
CA ARG A 235 -7.64 -24.12 24.56
C ARG A 235 -7.37 -25.49 23.96
N ASP A 236 -6.17 -26.04 24.15
CA ASP A 236 -5.78 -27.34 23.57
C ASP A 236 -6.47 -28.49 24.25
N GLU A 237 -6.71 -28.38 25.58
CA GLU A 237 -7.53 -29.31 26.33
C GLU A 237 -8.97 -29.36 25.82
N ILE A 238 -9.63 -28.18 25.69
CA ILE A 238 -10.97 -28.07 25.10
C ILE A 238 -11.02 -28.65 23.69
N HIS A 239 -9.98 -28.42 22.89
CA HIS A 239 -9.92 -28.99 21.54
C HIS A 239 -9.75 -30.51 21.53
N ARG A 240 -8.98 -31.06 22.45
CA ARG A 240 -8.78 -32.50 22.58
C ARG A 240 -10.06 -33.23 22.99
N GLU A 241 -10.81 -32.63 23.91
CA GLU A 241 -12.02 -33.24 24.45
C GLU A 241 -13.26 -33.03 23.53
N HIS A 242 -13.35 -31.87 22.86
CA HIS A 242 -14.55 -31.46 22.14
C HIS A 242 -14.27 -30.99 20.70
N GLY A 243 -13.10 -31.30 20.14
CA GLY A 243 -12.68 -30.75 18.83
C GLY A 243 -13.54 -31.16 17.65
N THR A 244 -14.20 -32.31 17.72
CA THR A 244 -15.14 -32.80 16.70
C THR A 244 -16.41 -31.93 16.62
N SER A 245 -16.80 -31.30 17.71
CA SER A 245 -17.99 -30.44 17.82
C SER A 245 -17.69 -28.97 17.49
N LEU A 246 -16.42 -28.57 17.34
CA LEU A 246 -16.00 -27.20 17.06
C LEU A 246 -15.53 -27.03 15.60
N ARG A 247 -16.11 -26.07 14.91
CA ARG A 247 -15.69 -25.70 13.56
C ARG A 247 -14.71 -24.51 13.63
N TYR A 248 -13.49 -24.71 13.14
CA TYR A 248 -12.49 -23.67 13.08
C TYR A 248 -12.32 -23.13 11.66
N THR A 249 -12.40 -21.81 11.51
CA THR A 249 -12.08 -21.15 10.24
C THR A 249 -10.56 -21.17 10.00
N GLN A 250 -10.14 -21.06 8.73
CA GLN A 250 -8.72 -20.93 8.38
C GLN A 250 -8.07 -19.71 9.06
N ASP A 251 -8.81 -18.61 9.18
CA ASP A 251 -8.34 -17.38 9.85
C ASP A 251 -8.12 -17.62 11.35
N TYR A 252 -8.98 -18.40 12.00
CA TYR A 252 -8.78 -18.78 13.39
C TYR A 252 -7.50 -19.59 13.58
N GLN A 253 -7.30 -20.64 12.76
CA GLN A 253 -6.11 -21.51 12.86
C GLN A 253 -4.83 -20.72 12.58
N LYS A 254 -4.85 -19.85 11.58
CA LYS A 254 -3.74 -18.97 11.24
C LYS A 254 -3.40 -18.03 12.41
N ARG A 255 -4.40 -17.38 13.01
CA ARG A 255 -4.19 -16.47 14.15
C ARG A 255 -3.67 -17.21 15.38
N LEU A 256 -4.16 -18.40 15.65
CA LEU A 256 -3.66 -19.26 16.74
C LEU A 256 -2.18 -19.62 16.52
N SER A 257 -1.80 -19.99 15.30
CA SER A 257 -0.39 -20.28 14.98
C SER A 257 0.52 -19.08 15.19
N ILE A 258 0.03 -17.87 14.87
CA ILE A 258 0.76 -16.62 15.11
C ILE A 258 0.93 -16.37 16.62
N ILE A 259 -0.13 -16.56 17.42
CA ILE A 259 -0.09 -16.37 18.88
C ILE A 259 0.90 -17.35 19.54
N ARG A 260 0.97 -18.60 19.06
CA ARG A 260 1.99 -19.57 19.52
C ARG A 260 3.42 -19.07 19.24
N LYS A 261 3.67 -18.52 18.04
CA LYS A 261 4.95 -17.90 17.70
C LYS A 261 5.25 -16.68 18.58
N VAL A 262 4.24 -15.85 18.87
CA VAL A 262 4.39 -14.70 19.78
C VAL A 262 4.77 -15.17 21.17
N LEU A 263 4.18 -16.26 21.71
CA LEU A 263 4.57 -16.79 23.01
C LEU A 263 6.05 -17.18 23.05
N VAL A 264 6.53 -17.93 22.04
CA VAL A 264 7.95 -18.32 21.95
C VAL A 264 8.84 -17.09 21.87
N GLN A 265 8.52 -16.15 20.97
CA GLN A 265 9.24 -14.90 20.82
C GLN A 265 9.36 -14.11 22.13
N GLU A 266 8.25 -13.97 22.85
CA GLU A 266 8.22 -13.16 24.08
C GLU A 266 8.94 -13.84 25.27
N LYS A 267 8.99 -15.18 25.30
CA LYS A 267 9.83 -15.95 26.23
C LYS A 267 11.31 -15.66 25.94
N GLU A 268 11.76 -15.80 24.71
CA GLU A 268 13.14 -15.54 24.29
C GLU A 268 13.58 -14.10 24.60
N LEU A 269 12.73 -13.11 24.25
CA LEU A 269 13.00 -11.69 24.55
C LEU A 269 13.03 -11.43 26.06
N PHE A 270 12.21 -12.11 26.86
CA PHE A 270 12.19 -11.97 28.29
C PHE A 270 13.48 -12.51 28.95
N GLU A 271 14.08 -13.53 28.36
CA GLU A 271 15.37 -14.13 28.75
C GLU A 271 16.57 -13.34 28.17
N GLY A 272 16.34 -12.26 27.41
CA GLY A 272 17.40 -11.42 26.85
C GLY A 272 17.97 -11.95 25.53
N ARG A 273 17.38 -13.00 24.93
CA ARG A 273 17.80 -13.52 23.62
C ARG A 273 17.32 -12.64 22.48
N LYS A 274 18.10 -12.56 21.42
CA LYS A 274 17.74 -11.85 20.18
C LYS A 274 16.82 -12.74 19.33
N VAL A 275 15.67 -12.19 18.93
CA VAL A 275 14.72 -12.88 18.05
C VAL A 275 14.84 -12.34 16.63
N ARG A 276 15.06 -13.24 15.66
CA ARG A 276 15.02 -12.91 14.24
C ARG A 276 13.56 -12.91 13.76
N ASP A 277 13.25 -12.10 12.72
CA ASP A 277 11.92 -12.03 12.08
C ASP A 277 10.77 -11.73 13.07
N ARG A 278 10.99 -10.78 13.99
CA ARG A 278 10.12 -10.44 15.10
C ARG A 278 8.72 -10.02 14.62
N ILE A 279 7.69 -10.70 15.13
CA ILE A 279 6.28 -10.34 14.94
C ILE A 279 5.97 -9.12 15.81
N VAL A 280 5.28 -8.13 15.23
CA VAL A 280 4.92 -6.87 15.91
C VAL A 280 3.42 -6.65 16.02
N SER A 281 2.62 -7.46 15.33
CA SER A 281 1.15 -7.41 15.37
C SER A 281 0.57 -8.78 15.03
N ILE A 282 -0.47 -9.20 15.73
CA ILE A 282 -1.20 -10.44 15.42
C ILE A 282 -2.11 -10.28 14.20
N ASP A 283 -2.60 -9.06 13.93
CA ASP A 283 -3.44 -8.77 12.77
C ASP A 283 -2.58 -8.60 11.51
N ARG A 284 -1.46 -7.87 11.62
CA ARG A 284 -0.51 -7.62 10.53
C ARG A 284 0.77 -8.40 10.75
N HIS A 285 0.60 -9.72 10.90
CA HIS A 285 1.69 -10.66 11.20
C HIS A 285 2.80 -10.70 10.14
N TYR A 286 2.57 -10.13 8.95
CA TYR A 286 3.53 -10.02 7.86
C TYR A 286 4.45 -8.79 7.99
N VAL A 287 4.06 -7.78 8.77
CA VAL A 287 4.87 -6.56 8.98
C VAL A 287 6.01 -6.84 9.95
N ARG A 288 7.19 -6.30 9.62
CA ARG A 288 8.40 -6.39 10.45
C ARG A 288 8.95 -4.99 10.73
N PRO A 289 9.74 -4.84 11.83
CA PRO A 289 10.47 -3.60 12.06
C PRO A 289 11.46 -3.35 10.92
N ILE A 290 11.41 -2.17 10.32
CA ILE A 290 12.39 -1.71 9.33
C ILE A 290 13.21 -0.62 10.00
N VAL A 291 14.47 -0.95 10.31
CA VAL A 291 15.40 0.02 10.91
C VAL A 291 15.88 0.97 9.83
N ARG A 292 15.74 2.26 10.08
CA ARG A 292 16.24 3.34 9.23
C ARG A 292 17.10 4.26 10.08
N GLY A 293 18.28 4.60 9.60
CA GLY A 293 19.23 5.48 10.31
C GLY A 293 18.80 6.96 10.38
N LYS A 294 17.50 7.24 10.52
CA LYS A 294 16.99 8.60 10.64
C LYS A 294 16.91 9.02 12.11
N GLU A 295 17.33 10.24 12.42
CA GLU A 295 17.32 10.79 13.78
C GLU A 295 15.93 10.84 14.40
N THR A 296 14.92 11.24 13.64
CA THR A 296 13.55 11.44 14.13
C THR A 296 12.76 10.13 14.30
N LYS A 297 13.09 9.08 13.54
CA LYS A 297 12.36 7.81 13.55
C LYS A 297 13.27 6.65 13.17
N SER A 298 13.76 5.96 14.19
CA SER A 298 14.71 4.86 14.01
C SER A 298 14.10 3.59 13.41
N VAL A 299 12.77 3.36 13.57
CA VAL A 299 12.07 2.16 13.11
C VAL A 299 10.73 2.53 12.45
N GLU A 300 10.50 1.99 11.27
CA GLU A 300 9.26 2.12 10.51
C GLU A 300 8.56 0.74 10.38
N PHE A 301 7.23 0.76 10.29
CA PHE A 301 6.39 -0.44 10.20
C PHE A 301 5.48 -0.35 8.97
N GLY A 302 5.79 -1.10 7.93
CA GLY A 302 5.06 -1.04 6.67
C GLY A 302 5.77 -1.79 5.56
N ALA A 303 5.52 -1.39 4.31
CA ALA A 303 6.19 -1.94 3.15
C ALA A 303 7.41 -1.09 2.78
N LYS A 304 8.60 -1.71 2.77
CA LYS A 304 9.78 -1.15 2.11
C LYS A 304 9.65 -1.42 0.62
N VAL A 305 9.70 -0.36 -0.17
CA VAL A 305 9.54 -0.43 -1.63
C VAL A 305 10.78 0.17 -2.27
N ASN A 306 11.41 -0.61 -3.14
CA ASN A 306 12.46 -0.14 -4.04
C ASN A 306 11.80 0.26 -5.35
N ASN A 307 11.95 1.51 -5.73
CA ASN A 307 11.40 2.04 -6.97
C ASN A 307 12.52 2.29 -7.98
N ILE A 308 12.20 2.05 -9.25
CA ILE A 308 12.90 2.68 -10.36
C ILE A 308 12.08 3.87 -10.85
N GLN A 309 12.76 4.90 -11.33
CA GLN A 309 12.11 6.04 -11.94
C GLN A 309 12.72 6.29 -13.32
N ILE A 310 11.84 6.43 -14.32
CA ILE A 310 12.17 6.63 -15.72
C ILE A 310 11.49 7.91 -16.15
N ASP A 311 12.28 8.92 -16.48
CA ASP A 311 11.77 10.25 -16.86
C ASP A 311 10.70 10.81 -15.89
N GLY A 312 10.88 10.64 -14.59
CA GLY A 312 9.96 11.09 -13.55
C GLY A 312 8.85 10.09 -13.19
N ILE A 313 8.65 9.02 -13.96
CA ILE A 313 7.61 8.01 -13.75
C ILE A 313 8.16 6.85 -12.94
N SER A 314 7.56 6.58 -11.79
CA SER A 314 8.00 5.59 -10.82
C SER A 314 7.37 4.21 -11.06
N PHE A 315 8.19 3.15 -10.98
CA PHE A 315 7.74 1.76 -11.03
C PHE A 315 8.28 0.99 -9.82
N ILE A 316 7.48 0.07 -9.28
CA ILE A 316 7.82 -0.77 -8.13
C ILE A 316 8.74 -1.89 -8.62
N GLU A 317 10.02 -1.85 -8.26
CA GLU A 317 10.96 -2.92 -8.58
C GLU A 317 10.87 -4.05 -7.55
N HIS A 318 10.78 -3.69 -6.25
CA HIS A 318 10.66 -4.67 -5.20
C HIS A 318 9.84 -4.13 -4.03
N LEU A 319 8.93 -4.95 -3.50
CA LEU A 319 8.10 -4.62 -2.34
C LEU A 319 8.20 -5.72 -1.29
N SER A 320 8.59 -5.35 -0.07
CA SER A 320 8.67 -6.27 1.05
C SER A 320 8.20 -5.63 2.35
N PHE A 321 7.49 -6.39 3.16
CA PHE A 321 7.14 -6.02 4.55
C PHE A 321 8.24 -6.40 5.55
N LYS A 322 9.37 -6.90 5.05
CA LYS A 322 10.59 -7.16 5.80
C LYS A 322 11.68 -6.22 5.29
N ALA A 323 12.62 -5.89 6.16
CA ALA A 323 13.82 -5.17 5.74
C ALA A 323 14.60 -5.99 4.70
N PHE A 324 15.08 -5.31 3.65
CA PHE A 324 16.01 -5.86 2.68
C PHE A 324 17.12 -4.86 2.38
N ASN A 325 18.24 -5.37 1.92
CA ASN A 325 19.35 -4.53 1.47
C ASN A 325 19.06 -4.05 0.04
N GLU A 326 18.79 -2.76 -0.14
CA GLU A 326 18.54 -2.16 -1.45
C GLU A 326 19.79 -2.15 -2.33
N GLY A 327 20.97 -2.05 -1.74
CA GLY A 327 22.22 -2.03 -2.47
C GLY A 327 22.49 -3.25 -3.36
N ILE A 328 21.86 -4.39 -3.09
CA ILE A 328 21.98 -5.59 -3.94
C ILE A 328 21.00 -5.58 -5.12
N ARG A 329 20.00 -4.68 -5.14
CA ARG A 329 18.91 -4.66 -6.11
C ARG A 329 19.26 -3.94 -7.43
N LEU A 330 20.41 -3.26 -7.55
CA LEU A 330 20.72 -2.42 -8.71
C LEU A 330 20.61 -3.16 -10.05
N LYS A 331 21.09 -4.40 -10.11
CA LYS A 331 21.02 -5.21 -11.33
C LYS A 331 19.58 -5.51 -11.74
N ASP A 332 18.71 -5.76 -10.77
CA ASP A 332 17.29 -6.05 -11.00
C ASP A 332 16.56 -4.77 -11.43
N CYS A 333 16.91 -3.62 -10.85
CA CYS A 333 16.41 -2.31 -11.29
C CYS A 333 16.70 -2.06 -12.78
N ILE A 334 17.96 -2.28 -13.19
CA ILE A 334 18.39 -2.10 -14.58
C ILE A 334 17.67 -3.08 -15.50
N ARG A 335 17.56 -4.36 -15.12
CA ARG A 335 16.86 -5.39 -15.90
C ARG A 335 15.39 -5.06 -16.06
N MET A 336 14.73 -4.64 -14.97
CA MET A 336 13.32 -4.25 -15.00
C MET A 336 13.09 -3.08 -15.95
N GLN A 337 13.88 -2.01 -15.86
CA GLN A 337 13.75 -0.88 -16.78
C GLN A 337 13.96 -1.30 -18.24
N GLN A 338 14.98 -2.11 -18.52
CA GLN A 338 15.23 -2.60 -19.87
C GLN A 338 14.08 -3.45 -20.39
N LYS A 339 13.45 -4.27 -19.53
CA LYS A 339 12.25 -5.05 -19.88
C LYS A 339 11.06 -4.14 -20.17
N LEU A 340 10.75 -3.18 -19.29
CA LEU A 340 9.61 -2.28 -19.44
C LEU A 340 9.71 -1.37 -20.65
N MET A 341 10.92 -0.85 -20.92
CA MET A 341 11.13 0.17 -21.95
C MET A 341 11.70 -0.41 -23.24
N ASN A 342 12.15 -1.66 -23.24
CA ASN A 342 12.88 -2.27 -24.37
C ASN A 342 14.01 -1.34 -24.89
N VAL A 343 14.77 -0.75 -23.97
CA VAL A 343 15.87 0.18 -24.25
C VAL A 343 17.03 -0.13 -23.29
N ARG A 344 18.25 -0.12 -23.80
CA ARG A 344 19.44 -0.33 -22.97
C ARG A 344 19.68 0.85 -22.02
N VAL A 345 19.84 0.57 -20.72
CA VAL A 345 20.22 1.58 -19.73
C VAL A 345 21.68 1.98 -19.95
N ARG A 346 21.94 3.28 -20.02
CA ARG A 346 23.27 3.88 -20.20
C ARG A 346 23.73 4.64 -18.95
N CYS A 347 22.81 5.17 -18.17
CA CYS A 347 23.09 5.95 -16.96
C CYS A 347 22.29 5.45 -15.78
N VAL A 348 22.89 5.49 -14.58
CA VAL A 348 22.23 5.13 -13.32
C VAL A 348 22.45 6.21 -12.28
N ALA A 349 21.37 6.70 -11.70
CA ALA A 349 21.40 7.56 -10.51
C ALA A 349 20.86 6.79 -9.30
N ALA A 350 21.72 6.55 -8.31
CA ALA A 350 21.38 5.82 -7.10
C ALA A 350 22.18 6.34 -5.91
N ASP A 351 21.68 6.07 -4.69
CA ASP A 351 22.37 6.47 -3.46
C ASP A 351 23.66 5.67 -3.22
N SER A 352 24.46 6.15 -2.28
CA SER A 352 25.77 5.57 -1.89
C SER A 352 25.66 4.10 -1.46
N ILE A 353 24.54 3.67 -0.91
CA ILE A 353 24.29 2.27 -0.53
C ILE A 353 24.36 1.31 -1.72
N TYR A 354 24.02 1.78 -2.93
CA TYR A 354 24.14 0.99 -4.16
C TYR A 354 25.58 0.95 -4.71
N ALA A 355 26.48 1.80 -4.21
CA ALA A 355 27.86 1.94 -4.72
C ALA A 355 28.82 0.85 -4.21
N ASN A 356 28.34 -0.38 -4.01
CA ASN A 356 29.16 -1.52 -3.62
C ASN A 356 30.03 -2.03 -4.79
N ASN A 357 31.06 -2.83 -4.49
CA ASN A 357 32.03 -3.29 -5.47
C ASN A 357 31.40 -4.16 -6.59
N ALA A 358 30.39 -4.97 -6.26
CA ALA A 358 29.72 -5.83 -7.23
C ALA A 358 28.93 -4.99 -8.25
N ASN A 359 28.23 -3.95 -7.81
CA ASN A 359 27.50 -3.05 -8.69
C ASN A 359 28.45 -2.19 -9.54
N ARG A 360 29.58 -1.71 -8.96
CA ARG A 360 30.61 -0.98 -9.71
C ARG A 360 31.19 -1.83 -10.83
N LYS A 361 31.61 -3.07 -10.54
CA LYS A 361 32.13 -4.02 -11.54
C LYS A 361 31.08 -4.27 -12.64
N PHE A 362 29.81 -4.45 -12.25
CA PHE A 362 28.72 -4.64 -13.21
C PHE A 362 28.57 -3.43 -14.14
N CYS A 363 28.43 -2.22 -13.58
CA CYS A 363 28.27 -1.01 -14.39
C CYS A 363 29.47 -0.77 -15.32
N THR A 364 30.70 -0.97 -14.85
CA THR A 364 31.90 -0.87 -15.68
C THR A 364 31.87 -1.90 -16.81
N LYS A 365 31.57 -3.18 -16.53
CA LYS A 365 31.50 -4.23 -17.54
C LYS A 365 30.51 -3.90 -18.67
N TYR A 366 29.39 -3.26 -18.35
CA TYR A 366 28.34 -2.96 -19.33
C TYR A 366 28.39 -1.52 -19.85
N GLY A 367 29.43 -0.73 -19.52
CA GLY A 367 29.59 0.65 -19.98
C GLY A 367 28.51 1.60 -19.45
N ILE A 368 27.99 1.34 -18.23
CA ILE A 368 26.93 2.15 -17.61
C ILE A 368 27.56 3.23 -16.76
N SER A 369 27.29 4.49 -17.07
CA SER A 369 27.69 5.66 -16.27
C SER A 369 26.87 5.73 -14.97
N THR A 370 27.48 6.14 -13.87
CA THR A 370 26.83 6.13 -12.56
C THR A 370 27.04 7.40 -11.78
N SER A 371 26.11 7.72 -10.85
CA SER A 371 26.28 8.77 -9.84
C SER A 371 27.31 8.41 -8.75
N PHE A 372 27.96 7.26 -8.82
CA PHE A 372 28.86 6.78 -7.77
C PHE A 372 30.19 7.52 -7.78
N VAL A 373 30.64 7.96 -6.59
CA VAL A 373 31.98 8.52 -6.42
C VAL A 373 33.03 7.44 -6.73
N ARG A 374 34.01 7.76 -7.56
CA ARG A 374 35.10 6.84 -7.92
C ARG A 374 35.93 6.48 -6.69
N LYS A 375 36.41 5.25 -6.64
CA LYS A 375 37.39 4.80 -5.68
C LYS A 375 38.78 4.83 -6.35
N GLY A 376 39.78 5.35 -5.65
CA GLY A 376 41.20 5.43 -6.13
C GLY A 376 41.52 6.71 -6.90
N ARG A 377 42.66 6.69 -7.61
CA ARG A 377 43.23 7.87 -8.29
C ARG A 377 42.28 8.42 -9.38
N ALA A 378 42.22 9.73 -9.50
CA ALA A 378 41.46 10.41 -10.54
C ALA A 378 41.91 9.99 -11.95
N ALA A 379 40.97 9.77 -12.85
CA ALA A 379 41.26 9.52 -14.26
C ALA A 379 41.23 10.84 -15.06
N ARG A 380 41.72 10.81 -16.30
CA ARG A 380 41.72 11.99 -17.19
C ARG A 380 40.33 12.56 -17.43
N ASP A 381 39.28 11.74 -17.37
CA ASP A 381 37.88 12.09 -17.58
C ASP A 381 37.14 12.49 -16.29
N GLU A 382 37.82 12.68 -15.17
CA GLU A 382 37.16 12.90 -13.87
C GLU A 382 36.37 14.20 -13.82
N SER A 383 36.76 15.25 -14.54
CA SER A 383 36.02 16.51 -14.64
C SER A 383 34.64 16.31 -15.27
N LEU A 384 34.58 15.61 -16.41
CA LEU A 384 33.30 15.28 -17.09
C LEU A 384 32.45 14.36 -16.23
N ARG A 385 33.05 13.37 -15.58
CA ARG A 385 32.33 12.48 -14.65
C ARG A 385 31.77 13.22 -13.44
N LYS A 386 32.47 14.23 -12.93
CA LYS A 386 32.01 15.06 -11.81
C LYS A 386 30.72 15.83 -12.21
N VAL A 387 30.68 16.40 -13.40
CA VAL A 387 29.49 17.08 -13.94
C VAL A 387 28.35 16.11 -14.06
N LEU A 388 28.54 14.96 -14.72
CA LEU A 388 27.50 13.95 -14.88
C LEU A 388 26.99 13.44 -13.52
N ARG A 389 27.89 13.18 -12.55
CA ARG A 389 27.49 12.80 -11.19
C ARG A 389 26.62 13.85 -10.51
N SER A 390 26.99 15.11 -10.63
CA SER A 390 26.25 16.23 -10.06
C SER A 390 24.83 16.27 -10.63
N GLU A 391 24.70 16.20 -11.94
CA GLU A 391 23.39 16.20 -12.62
C GLU A 391 22.56 14.98 -12.23
N LEU A 392 23.10 13.78 -12.29
CA LEU A 392 22.39 12.56 -11.90
C LEU A 392 21.95 12.60 -10.41
N SER A 393 22.79 13.14 -9.52
CA SER A 393 22.47 13.25 -8.10
C SER A 393 21.38 14.29 -7.85
N LYS A 394 21.42 15.44 -8.55
CA LYS A 394 20.42 16.50 -8.49
C LYS A 394 19.06 16.00 -8.99
N GLU A 395 19.04 15.36 -10.15
CA GLU A 395 17.83 14.77 -10.73
C GLU A 395 17.21 13.72 -9.80
N ARG A 396 18.01 12.84 -9.19
CA ARG A 396 17.52 11.86 -8.22
C ARG A 396 16.90 12.53 -7.00
N ALA A 397 17.58 13.51 -6.41
CA ALA A 397 17.07 14.21 -5.23
C ALA A 397 15.79 14.99 -5.53
N THR A 398 15.72 15.66 -6.68
CA THR A 398 14.57 16.49 -7.04
C THR A 398 13.38 15.65 -7.48
N ARG A 399 13.57 14.71 -8.41
CA ARG A 399 12.46 13.97 -9.02
C ARG A 399 12.07 12.73 -8.21
N LEU A 400 13.02 11.88 -7.84
CA LEU A 400 12.71 10.61 -7.19
C LEU A 400 12.34 10.81 -5.71
N GLU A 401 13.15 11.53 -4.94
CA GLU A 401 12.83 11.82 -3.53
C GLU A 401 11.60 12.74 -3.41
N GLY A 402 11.47 13.73 -4.30
CA GLY A 402 10.27 14.57 -4.40
C GLY A 402 9.01 13.75 -4.68
N SER A 403 9.09 12.73 -5.56
CA SER A 403 7.97 11.85 -5.84
C SER A 403 7.51 11.06 -4.62
N PHE A 404 8.42 10.62 -3.75
CA PHE A 404 8.05 9.95 -2.49
C PHE A 404 7.30 10.87 -1.54
N GLY A 405 7.68 12.15 -1.47
CA GLY A 405 6.97 13.18 -0.72
C GLY A 405 5.54 13.36 -1.22
N THR A 406 5.40 13.60 -2.51
CA THR A 406 4.11 13.77 -3.20
C THR A 406 3.19 12.55 -2.99
N GLN A 407 3.71 11.34 -3.20
CA GLN A 407 2.96 10.09 -3.02
C GLN A 407 2.46 9.92 -1.57
N LYS A 408 3.28 10.29 -0.59
CA LYS A 408 2.90 10.22 0.83
C LYS A 408 1.88 11.27 1.21
N GLN A 409 2.03 12.50 0.75
CA GLN A 409 1.18 13.63 1.13
C GLN A 409 -0.17 13.61 0.40
N HIS A 410 -0.17 13.38 -0.91
CA HIS A 410 -1.34 13.58 -1.75
C HIS A 410 -2.05 12.29 -2.16
N TYR A 411 -1.35 11.13 -2.18
CA TYR A 411 -1.92 9.87 -2.67
C TYR A 411 -2.08 8.81 -1.56
N SER A 412 -2.28 9.27 -0.32
CA SER A 412 -2.61 8.43 0.86
C SER A 412 -1.57 7.35 1.20
N LEU A 413 -0.29 7.55 0.82
CA LEU A 413 0.79 6.60 1.09
C LEU A 413 1.59 6.91 2.36
N SER A 414 1.27 7.98 3.11
CA SER A 414 1.89 8.26 4.40
C SER A 414 1.53 7.23 5.47
N ARG A 415 0.23 6.82 5.51
CA ARG A 415 -0.28 5.77 6.39
C ARG A 415 -1.37 4.96 5.72
N ILE A 416 -1.05 3.75 5.30
CA ILE A 416 -1.93 2.87 4.55
C ILE A 416 -2.98 2.24 5.47
N LYS A 417 -4.24 2.61 5.27
CA LYS A 417 -5.38 2.15 6.09
C LYS A 417 -5.91 0.76 5.71
N ALA A 418 -5.36 0.12 4.69
CA ALA A 418 -5.71 -1.25 4.32
C ALA A 418 -5.46 -2.24 5.46
N ARG A 419 -6.22 -3.34 5.52
CA ARG A 419 -6.22 -4.26 6.66
C ARG A 419 -5.44 -5.56 6.46
N ASN A 420 -5.14 -5.93 5.21
CA ASN A 420 -4.40 -7.15 4.89
C ASN A 420 -3.30 -6.87 3.87
N ARG A 421 -2.36 -7.82 3.75
CA ARG A 421 -1.17 -7.70 2.89
C ARG A 421 -1.52 -7.38 1.43
N LYS A 422 -2.49 -8.09 0.85
CA LYS A 422 -2.87 -7.91 -0.56
C LYS A 422 -3.44 -6.52 -0.82
N THR A 423 -4.33 -6.06 0.06
CA THR A 423 -4.93 -4.72 -0.06
C THR A 423 -3.94 -3.59 0.26
N GLU A 424 -2.91 -3.82 1.08
CA GLU A 424 -1.81 -2.86 1.27
C GLU A 424 -0.97 -2.72 -0.01
N ILE A 425 -0.63 -3.83 -0.67
CA ILE A 425 0.09 -3.82 -1.95
C ILE A 425 -0.73 -3.09 -3.01
N LEU A 426 -2.02 -3.40 -3.11
CA LEU A 426 -2.93 -2.70 -4.02
C LEU A 426 -2.96 -1.19 -3.77
N TRP A 427 -3.01 -0.78 -2.51
CA TRP A 427 -3.04 0.63 -2.13
C TRP A 427 -1.77 1.35 -2.56
N ILE A 428 -0.61 0.72 -2.35
CA ILE A 428 0.69 1.24 -2.80
C ILE A 428 0.72 1.35 -4.32
N PHE A 429 0.28 0.32 -5.03
CA PHE A 429 0.24 0.29 -6.48
C PHE A 429 -0.57 1.47 -7.04
N PHE A 430 -1.83 1.61 -6.62
CA PHE A 430 -2.67 2.71 -7.13
C PHE A 430 -2.20 4.08 -6.67
N GLY A 431 -1.66 4.21 -5.45
CA GLY A 431 -1.11 5.49 -4.99
C GLY A 431 0.07 5.97 -5.84
N ILE A 432 1.02 5.08 -6.15
CA ILE A 432 2.17 5.39 -7.00
C ILE A 432 1.72 5.71 -8.43
N HIS A 433 0.88 4.85 -9.03
CA HIS A 433 0.51 4.99 -10.43
C HIS A 433 -0.52 6.09 -10.69
N THR A 434 -1.33 6.47 -9.71
CA THR A 434 -2.16 7.68 -9.80
C THR A 434 -1.30 8.95 -9.75
N ALA A 435 -0.26 8.98 -8.90
CA ALA A 435 0.71 10.08 -8.91
C ALA A 435 1.45 10.17 -10.26
N ASN A 436 1.87 9.04 -10.82
CA ASN A 436 2.46 8.98 -12.15
C ASN A 436 1.53 9.52 -13.24
N ALA A 437 0.23 9.18 -13.16
CA ALA A 437 -0.75 9.57 -14.16
C ALA A 437 -0.92 11.09 -14.24
N ILE A 438 -0.85 11.80 -13.12
CA ILE A 438 -0.86 13.28 -13.13
C ILE A 438 0.36 13.83 -13.86
N LEU A 439 1.55 13.29 -13.64
CA LEU A 439 2.75 13.66 -14.38
C LEU A 439 2.63 13.32 -15.88
N MET A 440 1.96 12.23 -16.22
CA MET A 440 1.71 11.84 -17.61
C MET A 440 0.76 12.78 -18.32
N ILE A 441 -0.25 13.35 -17.65
CA ILE A 441 -1.12 14.38 -18.23
C ILE A 441 -0.28 15.55 -18.73
N ASP A 442 0.64 16.05 -17.91
CA ASP A 442 1.53 17.16 -18.31
C ASP A 442 2.46 16.79 -19.47
N LYS A 443 3.01 15.56 -19.44
CA LYS A 443 3.88 15.10 -20.54
C LYS A 443 3.14 14.98 -21.87
N ILE A 444 1.92 14.47 -21.86
CA ILE A 444 1.08 14.35 -23.07
C ILE A 444 0.74 15.75 -23.61
N ARG A 445 0.33 16.68 -22.73
CA ARG A 445 0.02 18.06 -23.11
C ARG A 445 1.24 18.75 -23.73
N ASN A 446 2.40 18.70 -23.06
CA ASN A 446 3.62 19.35 -23.54
C ASN A 446 4.12 18.77 -24.89
N ARG A 447 3.78 17.52 -25.20
CA ARG A 447 4.06 16.95 -26.53
C ARG A 447 3.10 17.42 -27.60
N ALA A 448 1.81 17.53 -27.25
CA ALA A 448 0.82 18.08 -28.17
C ALA A 448 1.17 19.53 -28.53
N ASP A 449 1.52 20.36 -27.54
CA ASP A 449 1.92 21.76 -27.71
C ASP A 449 3.20 21.93 -28.55
N LYS A 450 4.12 20.95 -28.54
CA LYS A 450 5.33 20.95 -29.36
C LYS A 450 5.09 20.47 -30.80
N ALA A 451 4.00 19.76 -31.02
CA ALA A 451 3.64 19.22 -32.35
C ALA A 451 2.68 20.15 -33.13
N ALA A 452 2.02 21.08 -32.43
CA ALA A 452 1.20 22.16 -33.00
C ALA A 452 2.07 23.38 -33.34
#